data_605083eadabf23e7320415ba621c578d
#
_entry.id   605083eadabf23e7320415ba621c578d
#
_cell.length_a   1.000
_cell.length_b   1.000
_cell.length_c   1.000
_cell.angle_alpha   90.00
_cell.angle_beta   90.00
_cell.angle_gamma   90.00
#
_symmetry.space_group_name_H-M   'P 1'
#
loop_
_entity.id
_entity.type
_entity.pdbx_description
1 polymer ?
#
loop_
_entity_poly.entity_id
_entity_poly.type
_entity_poly.pdbx_seq_one_letter_code
_entity_poly.pdbx_strand_id
1 'polypeptide(L)'
;MLKDTIMNFPVTGSLLIGLTGGIASGKSTVLQHLRQAGYSVIDADKLGHKVLEQGNPGYNKVVKCFGKEILNPDGSVNRTALGRIVFVDAEKLKQLNEISHPIIAEMIQKEFEESVSDSNGGIVFLEAALLIEANWYKVCGHIWVVSLDPTVALRRLKERDNLSETEA
;
A
#
# COMPACT_ATOMS: atom_id res chain seq x y z
N MET A 1 -5.68 -10.95 -16.45
CA MET A 1 -6.66 -9.97 -16.97
C MET A 1 -7.46 -9.49 -15.76
N LEU A 2 -7.05 -8.38 -15.16
CA LEU A 2 -7.87 -7.65 -14.20
C LEU A 2 -9.01 -7.03 -15.01
N LYS A 3 -10.08 -7.77 -15.20
CA LYS A 3 -11.32 -7.22 -15.74
C LYS A 3 -11.89 -6.30 -14.66
N ASP A 4 -11.84 -5.01 -14.96
CA ASP A 4 -12.76 -3.95 -14.56
C ASP A 4 -13.45 -4.09 -13.18
N THR A 5 -12.67 -4.17 -12.11
CA THR A 5 -13.18 -3.66 -10.84
C THR A 5 -13.09 -2.14 -10.96
N ILE A 6 -14.07 -1.56 -11.65
CA ILE A 6 -14.31 -0.12 -11.62
C ILE A 6 -14.70 0.16 -10.18
N MET A 7 -13.73 0.60 -9.38
CA MET A 7 -14.04 1.23 -8.10
C MET A 7 -14.80 2.50 -8.45
N ASN A 8 -16.11 2.42 -8.35
CA ASN A 8 -16.97 3.59 -8.47
C ASN A 8 -16.86 4.35 -7.16
N PHE A 9 -16.17 5.48 -7.15
CA PHE A 9 -16.20 6.41 -6.02
C PHE A 9 -17.34 7.42 -6.23
N PRO A 10 -18.55 7.13 -5.73
CA PRO A 10 -19.72 7.95 -6.03
C PRO A 10 -20.14 8.77 -4.82
N VAL A 11 -19.22 9.50 -4.22
CA VAL A 11 -19.64 10.55 -3.28
C VAL A 11 -19.47 11.87 -4.00
N THR A 12 -20.58 12.46 -4.44
CA THR A 12 -20.58 13.74 -5.14
C THR A 12 -19.87 14.79 -4.29
N GLY A 13 -18.78 15.35 -4.81
CA GLY A 13 -17.97 16.36 -4.11
C GLY A 13 -16.82 15.80 -3.28
N SER A 14 -16.55 14.49 -3.32
CA SER A 14 -15.37 13.89 -2.68
C SER A 14 -14.24 13.63 -3.65
N LEU A 15 -12.99 13.56 -3.13
CA LEU A 15 -11.78 13.37 -3.93
C LEU A 15 -10.81 12.42 -3.23
N LEU A 16 -10.40 11.38 -3.94
CA LEU A 16 -9.27 10.53 -3.53
C LEU A 16 -7.99 11.02 -4.24
N ILE A 17 -6.97 11.38 -3.45
CA ILE A 17 -5.65 11.79 -3.94
C ILE A 17 -4.64 10.70 -3.62
N GLY A 18 -4.03 10.11 -4.65
CA GLY A 18 -2.93 9.16 -4.47
C GLY A 18 -1.65 9.88 -4.04
N LEU A 19 -0.99 9.41 -2.99
CA LEU A 19 0.30 9.90 -2.53
C LEU A 19 1.33 8.79 -2.61
N THR A 20 2.35 8.99 -3.42
CA THR A 20 3.48 8.07 -3.58
C THR A 20 4.81 8.81 -3.52
N GLY A 21 5.91 8.08 -3.56
CA GLY A 21 7.26 8.67 -3.57
C GLY A 21 8.31 7.64 -3.22
N GLY A 22 9.52 7.89 -3.69
CA GLY A 22 10.67 7.03 -3.48
C GLY A 22 11.08 6.88 -2.01
N ILE A 23 11.99 5.95 -1.76
CA ILE A 23 12.58 5.75 -0.43
C ILE A 23 13.22 7.04 0.07
N ALA A 24 13.11 7.31 1.36
CA ALA A 24 13.62 8.50 2.03
C ALA A 24 13.13 9.86 1.45
N SER A 25 12.13 9.89 0.57
CA SER A 25 11.62 11.12 -0.07
C SER A 25 10.99 12.13 0.91
N GLY A 26 10.61 11.69 2.12
CA GLY A 26 9.90 12.53 3.09
C GLY A 26 8.38 12.36 3.03
N LYS A 27 7.88 11.33 2.37
CA LYS A 27 6.45 11.00 2.28
C LYS A 27 5.76 10.98 3.65
N SER A 28 6.39 10.36 4.66
CA SER A 28 5.85 10.31 6.03
C SER A 28 5.67 11.70 6.66
N THR A 29 6.55 12.66 6.35
CA THR A 29 6.42 14.04 6.82
C THR A 29 5.22 14.73 6.17
N VAL A 30 5.03 14.55 4.86
CA VAL A 30 3.86 15.07 4.15
C VAL A 30 2.57 14.50 4.76
N LEU A 31 2.52 13.19 4.98
CA LEU A 31 1.36 12.53 5.59
C LEU A 31 1.04 13.04 7.00
N GLN A 32 2.08 13.30 7.80
CA GLN A 32 1.89 13.88 9.14
C GLN A 32 1.21 15.26 9.05
N HIS A 33 1.66 16.12 8.14
CA HIS A 33 1.07 17.44 7.94
C HIS A 33 -0.37 17.37 7.42
N LEU A 34 -0.65 16.43 6.52
CA LEU A 34 -2.02 16.22 6.01
C LEU A 34 -2.97 15.80 7.14
N ARG A 35 -2.56 14.86 8.00
CA ARG A 35 -3.36 14.46 9.17
C ARG A 35 -3.56 15.63 10.14
N GLN A 36 -2.54 16.44 10.39
CA GLN A 36 -2.65 17.65 11.23
C GLN A 36 -3.59 18.71 10.64
N ALA A 37 -3.70 18.77 9.32
CA ALA A 37 -4.63 19.63 8.60
C ALA A 37 -6.07 19.06 8.51
N GLY A 38 -6.35 17.91 9.14
CA GLY A 38 -7.68 17.32 9.19
C GLY A 38 -8.04 16.47 7.97
N TYR A 39 -7.06 16.06 7.16
CA TYR A 39 -7.30 15.13 6.06
C TYR A 39 -7.18 13.68 6.52
N SER A 40 -8.11 12.83 6.07
CA SER A 40 -8.02 11.39 6.24
C SER A 40 -6.97 10.79 5.31
N VAL A 41 -6.24 9.78 5.81
CA VAL A 41 -5.18 9.11 5.06
C VAL A 41 -5.36 7.60 5.18
N ILE A 42 -5.62 6.96 4.06
CA ILE A 42 -5.67 5.50 3.89
C ILE A 42 -4.26 5.01 3.58
N ASP A 43 -3.79 4.02 4.32
CA ASP A 43 -2.46 3.42 4.18
C ASP A 43 -2.61 2.05 3.50
N ALA A 44 -2.38 2.00 2.17
CA ALA A 44 -2.54 0.78 1.39
C ALA A 44 -1.53 -0.31 1.78
N ASP A 45 -0.35 0.06 2.25
CA ASP A 45 0.67 -0.90 2.70
C ASP A 45 0.19 -1.62 3.98
N LYS A 46 -0.47 -0.90 4.90
CA LYS A 46 -1.12 -1.52 6.06
C LYS A 46 -2.30 -2.41 5.67
N LEU A 47 -3.10 -2.01 4.67
CA LEU A 47 -4.17 -2.87 4.16
C LEU A 47 -3.62 -4.16 3.56
N GLY A 48 -2.50 -4.09 2.84
CA GLY A 48 -1.79 -5.27 2.36
C GLY A 48 -1.39 -6.24 3.49
N HIS A 49 -1.06 -5.72 4.67
CA HIS A 49 -0.80 -6.57 5.85
C HIS A 49 -2.09 -7.22 6.37
N LYS A 50 -3.20 -6.47 6.46
CA LYS A 50 -4.49 -6.99 6.92
C LYS A 50 -5.02 -8.13 6.03
N VAL A 51 -4.73 -8.11 4.73
CA VAL A 51 -5.11 -9.21 3.80
C VAL A 51 -4.56 -10.56 4.25
N LEU A 52 -3.38 -10.57 4.89
CA LEU A 52 -2.69 -11.78 5.35
C LEU A 52 -3.08 -12.20 6.78
N GLU A 53 -3.95 -11.47 7.45
CA GLU A 53 -4.42 -11.80 8.79
C GLU A 53 -5.43 -12.95 8.76
N GLN A 54 -5.38 -13.82 9.77
CA GLN A 54 -6.34 -14.91 9.95
C GLN A 54 -7.77 -14.35 9.99
N GLY A 55 -8.69 -15.04 9.32
CA GLY A 55 -10.07 -14.56 9.18
C GLY A 55 -10.32 -13.69 7.96
N ASN A 56 -9.28 -13.14 7.32
CA ASN A 56 -9.43 -12.42 6.06
C ASN A 56 -9.57 -13.40 4.88
N PRO A 57 -10.43 -13.13 3.90
CA PRO A 57 -10.53 -13.95 2.68
C PRO A 57 -9.19 -14.16 1.95
N GLY A 58 -8.29 -13.16 2.00
CA GLY A 58 -6.96 -13.21 1.41
C GLY A 58 -6.05 -14.24 2.07
N TYR A 59 -6.09 -14.36 3.39
CA TYR A 59 -5.32 -15.34 4.14
C TYR A 59 -5.50 -16.77 3.59
N ASN A 60 -6.75 -17.22 3.47
CA ASN A 60 -7.03 -18.56 2.98
C ASN A 60 -6.55 -18.79 1.54
N LYS A 61 -6.70 -17.77 0.67
CA LYS A 61 -6.24 -17.85 -0.73
C LYS A 61 -4.72 -17.91 -0.81
N VAL A 62 -4.01 -17.11 0.00
CA VAL A 62 -2.55 -17.08 0.04
C VAL A 62 -2.00 -18.39 0.60
N VAL A 63 -2.55 -18.90 1.71
CA VAL A 63 -2.13 -20.20 2.28
C VAL A 63 -2.39 -21.34 1.29
N LYS A 64 -3.50 -21.32 0.56
CA LYS A 64 -3.79 -22.32 -0.47
C LYS A 64 -2.79 -22.26 -1.65
N CYS A 65 -2.35 -21.04 -2.02
CA CYS A 65 -1.43 -20.82 -3.15
C CYS A 65 0.03 -21.14 -2.80
N PHE A 66 0.47 -20.75 -1.60
CA PHE A 66 1.87 -20.81 -1.19
C PHE A 66 2.20 -21.93 -0.22
N GLY A 67 1.21 -22.70 0.25
CA GLY A 67 1.42 -23.81 1.17
C GLY A 67 1.53 -23.37 2.64
N LYS A 68 1.69 -24.36 3.52
CA LYS A 68 1.77 -24.14 4.97
C LYS A 68 3.17 -23.69 5.43
N GLU A 69 4.16 -23.80 4.58
CA GLU A 69 5.55 -23.37 4.83
C GLU A 69 5.69 -21.86 5.04
N ILE A 70 4.69 -21.09 4.65
CA ILE A 70 4.62 -19.65 4.92
C ILE A 70 3.97 -19.31 6.26
N LEU A 71 3.64 -20.30 7.10
CA LEU A 71 2.98 -20.06 8.37
C LEU A 71 3.95 -20.14 9.56
N ASN A 72 3.70 -19.31 10.54
CA ASN A 72 4.28 -19.43 11.89
C ASN A 72 3.59 -20.57 12.67
N PRO A 73 4.16 -21.02 13.82
CA PRO A 73 3.54 -22.03 14.66
C PRO A 73 2.13 -21.68 15.19
N ASP A 74 1.82 -20.38 15.31
CA ASP A 74 0.52 -19.86 15.73
C ASP A 74 -0.50 -19.79 14.57
N GLY A 75 -0.09 -20.19 13.36
CA GLY A 75 -0.90 -20.16 12.15
C GLY A 75 -0.95 -18.79 11.44
N SER A 76 -0.33 -17.76 11.98
CA SER A 76 -0.19 -16.47 11.26
C SER A 76 0.75 -16.58 10.07
N VAL A 77 0.61 -15.71 9.06
CA VAL A 77 1.52 -15.69 7.91
C VAL A 77 2.89 -15.15 8.34
N ASN A 78 3.93 -15.93 8.11
CA ASN A 78 5.32 -15.51 8.20
C ASN A 78 5.68 -14.67 6.96
N ARG A 79 5.55 -13.37 7.08
CA ARG A 79 5.79 -12.42 5.98
C ARG A 79 7.22 -12.48 5.44
N THR A 80 8.19 -12.79 6.29
CA THR A 80 9.60 -12.96 5.85
C THR A 80 9.75 -14.21 4.99
N ALA A 81 9.12 -15.34 5.37
CA ALA A 81 9.14 -16.55 4.57
C ALA A 81 8.42 -16.35 3.23
N LEU A 82 7.23 -15.75 3.24
CA LEU A 82 6.50 -15.40 2.02
C LEU A 82 7.31 -14.45 1.14
N GLY A 83 7.93 -13.42 1.72
CA GLY A 83 8.79 -12.46 1.00
C GLY A 83 9.94 -13.16 0.28
N ARG A 84 10.65 -14.08 0.96
CA ARG A 84 11.74 -14.86 0.33
C ARG A 84 11.30 -15.64 -0.91
N ILE A 85 10.07 -16.13 -0.92
CA ILE A 85 9.51 -16.85 -2.07
C ILE A 85 9.23 -15.89 -3.22
N VAL A 86 8.54 -14.78 -2.93
CA VAL A 86 8.04 -13.89 -3.99
C VAL A 86 9.09 -12.92 -4.54
N PHE A 87 10.14 -12.60 -3.76
CA PHE A 87 11.21 -11.70 -4.24
C PHE A 87 12.15 -12.37 -5.25
N VAL A 88 12.24 -13.69 -5.26
CA VAL A 88 13.12 -14.43 -6.17
C VAL A 88 12.36 -15.04 -7.37
N ASP A 89 11.03 -15.00 -7.36
CA ASP A 89 10.16 -15.60 -8.37
C ASP A 89 9.06 -14.62 -8.79
N ALA A 90 9.20 -14.04 -9.97
CA ALA A 90 8.26 -13.06 -10.52
C ALA A 90 6.83 -13.64 -10.73
N GLU A 91 6.70 -14.91 -11.06
CA GLU A 91 5.38 -15.56 -11.22
C GLU A 91 4.70 -15.74 -9.84
N LYS A 92 5.48 -16.06 -8.81
CA LYS A 92 4.98 -16.13 -7.43
C LYS A 92 4.56 -14.75 -6.91
N LEU A 93 5.35 -13.71 -7.21
CA LEU A 93 4.96 -12.33 -6.89
C LEU A 93 3.66 -11.95 -7.60
N LYS A 94 3.52 -12.28 -8.87
CA LYS A 94 2.30 -12.04 -9.65
C LYS A 94 1.09 -12.75 -9.05
N GLN A 95 1.23 -14.03 -8.66
CA GLN A 95 0.16 -14.79 -7.99
C GLN A 95 -0.27 -14.13 -6.67
N LEU A 96 0.69 -13.67 -5.85
CA LEU A 96 0.38 -12.94 -4.61
C LEU A 96 -0.39 -11.66 -4.91
N ASN A 97 0.05 -10.89 -5.91
CA ASN A 97 -0.59 -9.64 -6.30
C ASN A 97 -2.01 -9.87 -6.86
N GLU A 98 -2.23 -10.91 -7.66
CA GLU A 98 -3.54 -11.29 -8.18
C GLU A 98 -4.54 -11.67 -7.07
N ILE A 99 -4.05 -12.22 -5.96
CA ILE A 99 -4.87 -12.50 -4.78
C ILE A 99 -5.12 -11.23 -3.96
N SER A 100 -4.08 -10.45 -3.72
CA SER A 100 -4.08 -9.37 -2.72
C SER A 100 -4.69 -8.07 -3.26
N HIS A 101 -4.36 -7.67 -4.50
CA HIS A 101 -4.76 -6.37 -5.03
C HIS A 101 -6.27 -6.15 -5.09
N PRO A 102 -7.11 -7.13 -5.51
CA PRO A 102 -8.56 -6.95 -5.49
C PRO A 102 -9.10 -6.73 -4.08
N ILE A 103 -8.58 -7.47 -3.09
CA ILE A 103 -9.03 -7.37 -1.70
C ILE A 103 -8.60 -6.03 -1.09
N ILE A 104 -7.37 -5.59 -1.38
CA ILE A 104 -6.89 -4.25 -0.95
C ILE A 104 -7.75 -3.17 -1.58
N ALA A 105 -8.13 -3.30 -2.85
CA ALA A 105 -8.99 -2.34 -3.53
C ALA A 105 -10.37 -2.21 -2.86
N GLU A 106 -10.99 -3.33 -2.49
CA GLU A 106 -12.24 -3.33 -1.73
C GLU A 106 -12.07 -2.66 -0.35
N MET A 107 -10.95 -2.93 0.33
CA MET A 107 -10.63 -2.30 1.62
C MET A 107 -10.41 -0.78 1.48
N ILE A 108 -9.72 -0.33 0.43
CA ILE A 108 -9.52 1.10 0.13
C ILE A 108 -10.86 1.78 -0.08
N GLN A 109 -11.75 1.19 -0.88
CA GLN A 109 -13.07 1.74 -1.13
C GLN A 109 -13.86 1.88 0.17
N LYS A 110 -13.87 0.83 0.99
CA LYS A 110 -14.57 0.85 2.28
C LYS A 110 -14.01 1.92 3.22
N GLU A 111 -12.68 1.98 3.41
CA GLU A 111 -12.05 3.02 4.26
C GLU A 111 -12.28 4.44 3.70
N PHE A 112 -12.35 4.60 2.39
CA PHE A 112 -12.71 5.89 1.77
C PHE A 112 -14.14 6.30 2.13
N GLU A 113 -15.12 5.42 1.93
CA GLU A 113 -16.53 5.68 2.24
C GLU A 113 -16.75 6.02 3.73
N GLU A 114 -16.03 5.32 4.63
CA GLU A 114 -16.08 5.54 6.08
C GLU A 114 -15.41 6.87 6.52
N SER A 115 -14.38 7.31 5.82
CA SER A 115 -13.56 8.45 6.24
C SER A 115 -13.83 9.76 5.50
N VAL A 116 -14.55 9.72 4.39
CA VAL A 116 -14.75 10.89 3.53
C VAL A 116 -15.54 12.01 4.21
N SER A 117 -16.52 11.65 5.04
CA SER A 117 -17.35 12.63 5.78
C SER A 117 -16.56 13.39 6.84
N ASP A 118 -15.57 12.75 7.42
CA ASP A 118 -14.74 13.27 8.52
C ASP A 118 -13.48 13.98 8.01
N SER A 119 -13.21 13.87 6.71
CA SER A 119 -12.04 14.46 6.07
C SER A 119 -12.32 15.88 5.59
N ASN A 120 -11.36 16.77 5.76
CA ASN A 120 -11.48 18.18 5.37
C ASN A 120 -11.87 18.32 3.89
N GLY A 121 -12.99 18.96 3.63
CA GLY A 121 -13.52 19.20 2.29
C GLY A 121 -13.83 17.92 1.49
N GLY A 122 -14.02 16.76 2.15
CA GLY A 122 -14.27 15.48 1.48
C GLY A 122 -13.03 14.93 0.72
N ILE A 123 -11.85 15.42 1.04
CA ILE A 123 -10.59 14.98 0.39
C ILE A 123 -9.91 13.92 1.26
N VAL A 124 -9.67 12.75 0.69
CA VAL A 124 -8.97 11.64 1.32
C VAL A 124 -7.68 11.34 0.56
N PHE A 125 -6.60 11.07 1.26
CA PHE A 125 -5.33 10.67 0.66
C PHE A 125 -5.14 9.16 0.74
N LEU A 126 -4.73 8.55 -0.38
CA LEU A 126 -4.32 7.15 -0.46
C LEU A 126 -2.78 7.09 -0.51
N GLU A 127 -2.17 6.68 0.58
CA GLU A 127 -0.73 6.39 0.61
C GLU A 127 -0.47 4.98 0.10
N ALA A 128 0.43 4.87 -0.88
CA ALA A 128 0.92 3.59 -1.36
C ALA A 128 2.33 3.71 -1.94
N ALA A 129 3.26 2.85 -1.50
CA ALA A 129 4.58 2.76 -2.12
C ALA A 129 4.48 2.26 -3.57
N LEU A 130 3.58 1.32 -3.83
CA LEU A 130 3.34 0.68 -5.13
C LEU A 130 2.08 1.21 -5.83
N LEU A 131 1.74 2.50 -5.66
CA LEU A 131 0.52 3.11 -6.21
C LEU A 131 0.38 2.89 -7.73
N ILE A 132 1.47 3.00 -8.45
CA ILE A 132 1.52 2.90 -9.92
C ILE A 132 1.52 1.43 -10.34
N GLU A 133 2.40 0.62 -9.76
CA GLU A 133 2.59 -0.80 -10.08
C GLU A 133 1.33 -1.63 -9.77
N ALA A 134 0.62 -1.29 -8.68
CA ALA A 134 -0.65 -1.91 -8.32
C ALA A 134 -1.85 -1.36 -9.12
N ASN A 135 -1.64 -0.37 -10.00
CA ASN A 135 -2.67 0.32 -10.77
C ASN A 135 -3.73 1.06 -9.91
N TRP A 136 -3.48 1.34 -8.65
CA TRP A 136 -4.41 2.07 -7.79
C TRP A 136 -4.51 3.55 -8.16
N TYR A 137 -3.55 4.08 -8.94
CA TYR A 137 -3.66 5.43 -9.50
C TYR A 137 -4.92 5.65 -10.34
N LYS A 138 -5.48 4.57 -10.91
CA LYS A 138 -6.69 4.65 -11.78
C LYS A 138 -7.95 5.10 -11.03
N VAL A 139 -7.96 4.96 -9.72
CA VAL A 139 -9.09 5.34 -8.86
C VAL A 139 -8.88 6.69 -8.18
N CYS A 140 -7.69 7.27 -8.33
CA CYS A 140 -7.35 8.58 -7.78
C CYS A 140 -7.72 9.68 -8.78
N GLY A 141 -8.35 10.76 -8.29
CA GLY A 141 -8.60 11.95 -9.10
C GLY A 141 -7.33 12.74 -9.38
N HIS A 142 -6.39 12.73 -8.43
CA HIS A 142 -5.06 13.34 -8.56
C HIS A 142 -4.00 12.42 -7.96
N ILE A 143 -2.74 12.60 -8.40
CA ILE A 143 -1.60 11.89 -7.86
C ILE A 143 -0.54 12.92 -7.44
N TRP A 144 -0.10 12.80 -6.20
CA TRP A 144 1.04 13.54 -5.66
C TRP A 144 2.24 12.63 -5.54
N VAL A 145 3.37 13.07 -6.10
CA VAL A 145 4.63 12.34 -6.01
C VAL A 145 5.60 13.15 -5.17
N VAL A 146 5.99 12.60 -4.04
CA VAL A 146 7.04 13.20 -3.19
C VAL A 146 8.39 12.74 -3.70
N SER A 147 9.19 13.66 -4.19
CA SER A 147 10.52 13.39 -4.74
C SER A 147 11.58 14.24 -4.07
N LEU A 148 12.80 13.73 -4.04
CA LEU A 148 14.00 14.42 -3.62
C LEU A 148 15.09 14.23 -4.67
N ASP A 149 16.08 15.12 -4.61
CA ASP A 149 17.34 14.88 -5.30
C ASP A 149 17.97 13.55 -4.84
N PRO A 150 18.43 12.69 -5.75
CA PRO A 150 18.99 11.38 -5.40
C PRO A 150 20.10 11.45 -4.36
N THR A 151 20.94 12.48 -4.38
CA THR A 151 22.04 12.66 -3.42
C THR A 151 21.51 12.94 -2.02
N VAL A 152 20.41 13.69 -1.91
CA VAL A 152 19.74 13.97 -0.64
C VAL A 152 19.02 12.73 -0.12
N ALA A 153 18.36 11.98 -1.00
CA ALA A 153 17.68 10.74 -0.64
C ALA A 153 18.69 9.71 -0.10
N LEU A 154 19.82 9.53 -0.79
CA LEU A 154 20.91 8.63 -0.38
C LEU A 154 21.46 9.01 1.00
N ARG A 155 21.75 10.30 1.22
CA ARG A 155 22.23 10.78 2.54
C ARG A 155 21.23 10.46 3.64
N ARG A 156 19.94 10.76 3.43
CA ARG A 156 18.88 10.48 4.42
C ARG A 156 18.72 8.99 4.70
N LEU A 157 18.86 8.15 3.66
CA LEU A 157 18.78 6.70 3.82
C LEU A 157 19.94 6.17 4.69
N LYS A 158 21.16 6.61 4.41
CA LYS A 158 22.34 6.27 5.22
C LYS A 158 22.18 6.67 6.69
N GLU A 159 21.74 7.91 6.94
CA GLU A 159 21.54 8.43 8.29
C GLU A 159 20.43 7.68 9.05
N ARG A 160 19.32 7.34 8.36
CA ARG A 160 18.18 6.65 8.98
C ARG A 160 18.48 5.19 9.34
N ASP A 161 19.13 4.46 8.43
CA ASP A 161 19.28 3.02 8.51
C ASP A 161 20.72 2.61 8.91
N ASN A 162 21.60 3.61 9.16
CA ASN A 162 23.02 3.44 9.51
C ASN A 162 23.78 2.57 8.48
N LEU A 163 23.52 2.80 7.18
CA LEU A 163 24.07 2.05 6.07
C LEU A 163 25.38 2.66 5.56
N SER A 164 26.27 1.80 5.03
CA SER A 164 27.43 2.21 4.26
C SER A 164 27.01 2.72 2.86
N GLU A 165 27.96 3.29 2.12
CA GLU A 165 27.71 3.83 0.77
C GLU A 165 27.27 2.78 -0.25
N THR A 166 27.75 1.55 -0.09
CA THR A 166 27.45 0.44 -0.99
C THR A 166 26.13 -0.27 -0.65
N GLU A 167 25.61 -0.09 0.56
CA GLU A 167 24.35 -0.68 1.04
C GLU A 167 23.13 0.23 0.81
N ALA A 168 23.34 1.51 0.62
CA ALA A 168 22.29 2.51 0.41
C ALA A 168 22.07 2.78 -1.08
#